data_e3f4ff0efe0ff737494cb692fed9c417
#
_entry.id   e3f4ff0efe0ff737494cb692fed9c417
#
_cell.length_a   1.000
_cell.length_b   1.000
_cell.length_c   1.000
_cell.angle_alpha   90.00
_cell.angle_beta   90.00
_cell.angle_gamma   90.00
#
_symmetry.space_group_name_H-M   'P 1'
#
loop_
_entity.id
_entity.type
_entity.pdbx_description
1 polymer ?
#
loop_
_entity_poly.entity_id
_entity_poly.type
_entity_poly.pdbx_seq_one_letter_code
_entity_poly.pdbx_strand_id
1 'polypeptide(L)'
;MTGSDASASFRLAYVPGATPAKWARIWNERLPDVPLALLQVPAAEVADVLRGGAADAGLVRLPVDRTYFSAIPLYTETTVVIVPKDHLVTAVDEVSVADLADEVVLHPLDDVLGWERPPGEEAFERPATTADAVELVAAGVGLLVVPQSLARLHHRRDLTYRPVADAPQSGIALCWPEEAHTDLVEHFIGIVRGRTVNSTRGRAQAPSEEQPGRKDRRAEVADTRRKPATSGKTGGKAGGTTGGKSGGKTGGKAGGRAGQAAGRSGRTTGRADGPAARNRRGGSGGSGGSGGGRSGGRGRPGRGA
;
A
#
# COMPACT_ATOMS: atom_id res chain seq x y z
N MET A 1 38.89 -27.84 6.72
CA MET A 1 37.49 -27.52 7.00
C MET A 1 37.31 -26.02 6.84
N THR A 2 37.04 -25.60 5.60
CA THR A 2 36.75 -24.20 5.29
C THR A 2 35.27 -23.98 5.58
N GLY A 3 34.98 -23.47 6.78
CA GLY A 3 33.66 -22.92 7.07
C GLY A 3 33.37 -21.79 6.10
N SER A 4 32.43 -21.99 5.19
CA SER A 4 31.80 -20.92 4.44
C SER A 4 31.12 -20.01 5.45
N ASP A 5 31.74 -18.90 5.74
CA ASP A 5 31.11 -17.77 6.43
C ASP A 5 30.01 -17.28 5.47
N ALA A 6 28.85 -17.93 5.53
CA ALA A 6 27.67 -17.45 4.81
C ALA A 6 27.33 -16.12 5.47
N SER A 7 27.79 -15.03 4.83
CA SER A 7 27.45 -13.66 5.22
C SER A 7 25.94 -13.61 5.49
N ALA A 8 25.56 -13.28 6.73
CA ALA A 8 24.16 -13.18 7.10
C ALA A 8 23.45 -12.24 6.12
N SER A 9 22.40 -12.71 5.47
CA SER A 9 21.57 -11.93 4.56
C SER A 9 20.12 -11.97 5.03
N PHE A 10 19.36 -10.91 4.78
CA PHE A 10 17.94 -10.87 5.11
C PHE A 10 17.12 -10.88 3.82
N ARG A 11 16.17 -11.80 3.70
CA ARG A 11 15.30 -11.95 2.53
C ARG A 11 13.89 -11.51 2.87
N LEU A 12 13.42 -10.48 2.19
CA LEU A 12 12.08 -9.93 2.36
C LEU A 12 11.23 -10.24 1.12
N ALA A 13 10.24 -11.12 1.28
CA ALA A 13 9.21 -11.32 0.27
C ALA A 13 8.25 -10.12 0.27
N TYR A 14 7.66 -9.80 -0.89
CA TYR A 14 6.60 -8.82 -0.95
C TYR A 14 5.63 -9.11 -2.10
N VAL A 15 4.34 -8.89 -1.85
CA VAL A 15 3.29 -9.10 -2.84
C VAL A 15 3.19 -7.92 -3.82
N PRO A 16 2.64 -8.13 -5.04
CA PRO A 16 2.39 -7.06 -6.00
C PRO A 16 1.61 -5.90 -5.37
N GLY A 17 2.03 -4.68 -5.68
CA GLY A 17 1.46 -3.44 -5.12
C GLY A 17 2.10 -3.00 -3.80
N ALA A 18 2.63 -3.90 -2.97
CA ALA A 18 3.40 -3.51 -1.79
C ALA A 18 4.74 -2.89 -2.18
N THR A 19 5.14 -1.81 -1.48
CA THR A 19 6.35 -1.04 -1.82
C THR A 19 7.34 -1.05 -0.64
N PRO A 20 8.34 -1.94 -0.64
CA PRO A 20 9.33 -2.05 0.43
C PRO A 20 10.40 -0.95 0.43
N ALA A 21 10.49 -0.13 -0.62
CA ALA A 21 11.61 0.78 -0.89
C ALA A 21 12.00 1.67 0.30
N LYS A 22 11.02 2.24 1.03
CA LYS A 22 11.29 3.08 2.20
C LYS A 22 12.03 2.31 3.29
N TRP A 23 11.59 1.09 3.60
CA TRP A 23 12.18 0.26 4.65
C TRP A 23 13.51 -0.34 4.20
N ALA A 24 13.63 -0.73 2.93
CA ALA A 24 14.87 -1.21 2.34
C ALA A 24 15.98 -0.15 2.42
N ARG A 25 15.67 1.12 2.13
CA ARG A 25 16.61 2.21 2.29
C ARG A 25 17.09 2.34 3.74
N ILE A 26 16.17 2.34 4.71
CA ILE A 26 16.52 2.44 6.13
C ILE A 26 17.33 1.21 6.60
N TRP A 27 17.03 0.02 6.07
CA TRP A 27 17.81 -1.19 6.35
C TRP A 27 19.26 -1.02 5.91
N ASN A 28 19.48 -0.64 4.66
CA ASN A 28 20.83 -0.44 4.12
C ASN A 28 21.62 0.66 4.85
N GLU A 29 20.92 1.69 5.34
CA GLU A 29 21.53 2.75 6.17
C GLU A 29 21.97 2.23 7.56
N ARG A 30 21.21 1.30 8.16
CA ARG A 30 21.44 0.80 9.52
C ARG A 30 22.31 -0.44 9.60
N LEU A 31 22.23 -1.29 8.59
CA LEU A 31 22.88 -2.60 8.52
C LEU A 31 23.58 -2.76 7.16
N PRO A 32 24.59 -1.90 6.86
CA PRO A 32 25.27 -1.91 5.56
C PRO A 32 25.98 -3.24 5.26
N ASP A 33 26.39 -3.96 6.30
CA ASP A 33 27.10 -5.23 6.19
C ASP A 33 26.16 -6.44 6.04
N VAL A 34 24.83 -6.25 6.15
CA VAL A 34 23.83 -7.29 6.00
C VAL A 34 22.98 -7.04 4.75
N PRO A 35 23.26 -7.73 3.64
CA PRO A 35 22.50 -7.56 2.40
C PRO A 35 21.01 -7.83 2.61
N LEU A 36 20.15 -6.96 2.05
CA LEU A 36 18.71 -7.16 1.97
C LEU A 36 18.35 -7.61 0.56
N ALA A 37 17.86 -8.84 0.43
CA ALA A 37 17.31 -9.38 -0.80
C ALA A 37 15.78 -9.16 -0.82
N LEU A 38 15.27 -8.59 -1.92
CA LEU A 38 13.84 -8.36 -2.12
C LEU A 38 13.29 -9.38 -3.11
N LEU A 39 12.29 -10.16 -2.72
CA LEU A 39 11.62 -11.17 -3.54
C LEU A 39 10.18 -10.73 -3.78
N GLN A 40 9.83 -10.44 -5.03
CA GLN A 40 8.44 -10.25 -5.40
C GLN A 40 7.78 -11.62 -5.61
N VAL A 41 6.65 -11.86 -4.93
CA VAL A 41 5.98 -13.16 -4.89
C VAL A 41 4.47 -12.93 -5.09
N PRO A 42 3.77 -13.74 -5.90
CA PRO A 42 2.31 -13.72 -5.99
C PRO A 42 1.66 -13.84 -4.62
N ALA A 43 0.51 -13.17 -4.41
CA ALA A 43 -0.16 -13.16 -3.11
C ALA A 43 -0.55 -14.57 -2.64
N ALA A 44 -0.91 -15.47 -3.57
CA ALA A 44 -1.27 -16.84 -3.27
C ALA A 44 -0.07 -17.71 -2.81
N GLU A 45 1.15 -17.38 -3.23
CA GLU A 45 2.35 -18.19 -3.00
C GLU A 45 3.18 -17.72 -1.80
N VAL A 46 2.97 -16.49 -1.32
CA VAL A 46 3.83 -15.87 -0.31
C VAL A 46 3.86 -16.64 1.01
N ALA A 47 2.75 -17.27 1.39
CA ALA A 47 2.69 -18.10 2.61
C ALA A 47 3.60 -19.33 2.50
N ASP A 48 3.65 -19.99 1.34
CA ASP A 48 4.49 -21.15 1.11
C ASP A 48 5.97 -20.77 0.99
N VAL A 49 6.28 -19.63 0.40
CA VAL A 49 7.64 -19.07 0.37
C VAL A 49 8.18 -18.82 1.79
N LEU A 50 7.33 -18.27 2.67
CA LEU A 50 7.70 -18.05 4.07
C LEU A 50 7.81 -19.36 4.87
N ARG A 51 6.87 -20.32 4.69
CA ARG A 51 6.92 -21.65 5.34
C ARG A 51 8.14 -22.44 4.90
N GLY A 52 8.49 -22.37 3.63
CA GLY A 52 9.66 -23.03 3.06
C GLY A 52 11.00 -22.38 3.40
N GLY A 53 10.99 -21.25 4.13
CA GLY A 53 12.23 -20.55 4.51
C GLY A 53 12.96 -19.92 3.31
N ALA A 54 12.28 -19.69 2.18
CA ALA A 54 12.87 -18.99 1.03
C ALA A 54 12.94 -17.47 1.29
N ALA A 55 12.12 -16.94 2.21
CA ALA A 55 12.21 -15.59 2.74
C ALA A 55 12.08 -15.60 4.28
N ASP A 56 12.70 -14.63 4.94
CA ASP A 56 12.75 -14.54 6.39
C ASP A 56 11.54 -13.75 6.95
N ALA A 57 11.00 -12.82 6.16
CA ALA A 57 9.77 -12.10 6.42
C ALA A 57 9.11 -11.68 5.11
N GLY A 58 7.86 -11.21 5.19
CA GLY A 58 7.13 -10.77 4.00
C GLY A 58 6.19 -9.60 4.25
N LEU A 59 6.02 -8.75 3.24
CA LEU A 59 4.91 -7.80 3.15
C LEU A 59 3.78 -8.53 2.42
N VAL A 60 2.75 -8.92 3.16
CA VAL A 60 1.71 -9.83 2.69
C VAL A 60 0.33 -9.19 2.80
N ARG A 61 -0.63 -9.68 2.02
CA ARG A 61 -2.04 -9.29 2.16
C ARG A 61 -2.71 -10.08 3.27
N LEU A 62 -3.54 -9.40 4.04
CA LEU A 62 -4.40 -10.02 5.05
C LEU A 62 -5.66 -10.62 4.38
N PRO A 63 -6.24 -11.70 4.96
CA PRO A 63 -5.84 -12.38 6.19
C PRO A 63 -4.66 -13.33 6.00
N VAL A 64 -3.96 -13.65 7.09
CA VAL A 64 -2.92 -14.69 7.14
C VAL A 64 -3.23 -15.73 8.23
N ASP A 65 -2.73 -16.94 8.07
CA ASP A 65 -2.83 -18.00 9.08
C ASP A 65 -2.05 -17.62 10.35
N ARG A 66 -2.78 -17.17 11.36
CA ARG A 66 -2.21 -16.72 12.65
C ARG A 66 -1.74 -17.86 13.55
N THR A 67 -1.99 -19.10 13.19
CA THR A 67 -1.47 -20.26 13.93
C THR A 67 -0.01 -20.56 13.58
N TYR A 68 0.43 -20.10 12.41
CA TYR A 68 1.79 -20.29 11.91
C TYR A 68 2.58 -18.99 11.83
N PHE A 69 1.91 -17.89 11.53
CA PHE A 69 2.55 -16.61 11.27
C PHE A 69 2.26 -15.57 12.33
N SER A 70 3.29 -14.92 12.81
CA SER A 70 3.19 -13.62 13.45
C SER A 70 3.03 -12.53 12.38
N ALA A 71 2.14 -11.55 12.61
CA ALA A 71 1.92 -10.46 11.67
C ALA A 71 1.63 -9.13 12.38
N ILE A 72 2.16 -8.06 11.80
CA ILE A 72 1.93 -6.67 12.20
C ILE A 72 1.20 -5.99 11.06
N PRO A 73 -0.10 -5.64 11.22
CA PRO A 73 -0.81 -4.80 10.24
C PRO A 73 -0.09 -3.47 10.04
N LEU A 74 0.09 -3.06 8.79
CA LEU A 74 0.80 -1.84 8.43
C LEU A 74 -0.14 -0.74 7.94
N TYR A 75 -0.97 -1.06 6.97
CA TYR A 75 -1.95 -0.16 6.39
C TYR A 75 -3.05 -0.93 5.66
N THR A 76 -4.15 -0.24 5.41
CA THR A 76 -5.25 -0.71 4.58
C THR A 76 -5.28 0.11 3.30
N GLU A 77 -5.55 -0.54 2.18
CA GLU A 77 -5.61 0.07 0.86
C GLU A 77 -7.04 0.40 0.49
N THR A 78 -7.24 1.57 -0.12
CA THR A 78 -8.50 1.93 -0.75
C THR A 78 -8.76 1.01 -1.94
N THR A 79 -9.96 0.49 -2.04
CA THR A 79 -10.42 -0.25 -3.22
C THR A 79 -10.88 0.73 -4.28
N VAL A 80 -10.51 0.49 -5.53
CA VAL A 80 -10.83 1.35 -6.66
C VAL A 80 -11.36 0.52 -7.84
N VAL A 81 -12.20 1.12 -8.66
CA VAL A 81 -12.60 0.57 -9.95
C VAL A 81 -11.77 1.22 -11.07
N ILE A 82 -11.13 0.39 -11.89
CA ILE A 82 -10.38 0.81 -13.08
C ILE A 82 -11.35 0.85 -14.26
N VAL A 83 -11.34 1.96 -14.99
CA VAL A 83 -12.24 2.24 -16.10
C VAL A 83 -11.52 2.94 -17.26
N PRO A 84 -12.00 2.85 -18.51
CA PRO A 84 -11.58 3.75 -19.58
C PRO A 84 -11.82 5.22 -19.20
N LYS A 85 -11.00 6.14 -19.70
CA LYS A 85 -11.11 7.58 -19.36
C LYS A 85 -12.38 8.24 -19.80
N ASP A 86 -13.05 7.71 -20.81
CA ASP A 86 -14.32 8.16 -21.36
C ASP A 86 -15.54 7.47 -20.77
N HIS A 87 -15.34 6.57 -19.80
CA HIS A 87 -16.41 5.85 -19.11
C HIS A 87 -17.24 6.76 -18.21
N LEU A 88 -18.56 6.50 -18.07
CA LEU A 88 -19.49 7.32 -17.27
C LEU A 88 -19.07 7.45 -15.79
N VAL A 89 -18.49 6.42 -15.21
CA VAL A 89 -17.94 6.40 -13.84
C VAL A 89 -16.94 7.55 -13.61
N THR A 90 -16.31 8.08 -14.65
CA THR A 90 -15.34 9.18 -14.50
C THR A 90 -16.00 10.53 -14.18
N ALA A 91 -17.32 10.65 -14.37
CA ALA A 91 -18.08 11.87 -14.09
C ALA A 91 -18.25 12.15 -12.58
N VAL A 92 -18.01 11.15 -11.73
CA VAL A 92 -18.09 11.27 -10.26
C VAL A 92 -16.72 11.06 -9.62
N ASP A 93 -16.57 11.49 -8.38
CA ASP A 93 -15.30 11.33 -7.63
C ASP A 93 -15.19 9.97 -6.95
N GLU A 94 -16.32 9.34 -6.61
CA GLU A 94 -16.41 8.06 -5.92
C GLU A 94 -17.69 7.33 -6.36
N VAL A 95 -17.67 6.00 -6.33
CA VAL A 95 -18.82 5.11 -6.61
C VAL A 95 -19.04 4.14 -5.46
N SER A 96 -20.22 3.55 -5.40
CA SER A 96 -20.55 2.40 -4.55
C SER A 96 -20.52 1.09 -5.35
N VAL A 97 -20.54 -0.03 -4.64
CA VAL A 97 -20.71 -1.37 -5.26
C VAL A 97 -22.02 -1.46 -6.05
N ALA A 98 -23.08 -0.80 -5.55
CA ALA A 98 -24.38 -0.78 -6.22
C ALA A 98 -24.37 -0.02 -7.56
N ASP A 99 -23.52 1.01 -7.71
CA ASP A 99 -23.37 1.75 -8.97
C ASP A 99 -22.70 0.93 -10.08
N LEU A 100 -22.12 -0.21 -9.73
CA LEU A 100 -21.49 -1.15 -10.67
C LEU A 100 -22.39 -2.34 -11.04
N ALA A 101 -23.64 -2.37 -10.55
CA ALA A 101 -24.52 -3.55 -10.66
C ALA A 101 -24.84 -3.94 -12.12
N ASP A 102 -24.98 -2.95 -13.00
CA ASP A 102 -25.31 -3.14 -14.41
C ASP A 102 -24.06 -3.17 -15.32
N GLU A 103 -22.87 -3.14 -14.73
CA GLU A 103 -21.60 -3.17 -15.45
C GLU A 103 -20.99 -4.57 -15.48
N VAL A 104 -20.31 -4.92 -16.57
CA VAL A 104 -19.50 -6.14 -16.60
C VAL A 104 -18.24 -5.92 -15.76
N VAL A 105 -18.12 -6.65 -14.65
CA VAL A 105 -16.96 -6.56 -13.77
C VAL A 105 -16.09 -7.80 -13.88
N LEU A 106 -14.83 -7.59 -14.26
CA LEU A 106 -13.84 -8.65 -14.41
C LEU A 106 -13.35 -9.14 -13.05
N HIS A 107 -13.32 -10.46 -12.86
CA HIS A 107 -12.82 -11.11 -11.65
C HIS A 107 -11.64 -12.00 -11.97
N PRO A 108 -10.39 -11.49 -11.95
CA PRO A 108 -9.22 -12.29 -12.26
C PRO A 108 -9.03 -13.42 -11.23
N LEU A 109 -8.31 -14.48 -11.63
CA LEU A 109 -8.06 -15.63 -10.75
C LEU A 109 -7.12 -15.28 -9.58
N ASP A 110 -6.32 -14.23 -9.72
CA ASP A 110 -5.42 -13.69 -8.70
C ASP A 110 -6.04 -12.53 -7.90
N ASP A 111 -7.39 -12.41 -7.88
CA ASP A 111 -8.09 -11.40 -7.08
C ASP A 111 -7.71 -11.50 -5.59
N VAL A 112 -7.56 -10.35 -4.96
CA VAL A 112 -7.08 -10.22 -3.57
C VAL A 112 -8.06 -9.53 -2.63
N LEU A 113 -9.28 -9.22 -3.10
CA LEU A 113 -10.27 -8.51 -2.30
C LEU A 113 -11.16 -9.44 -1.48
N GLY A 114 -11.23 -10.74 -1.83
CA GLY A 114 -11.97 -11.74 -1.06
C GLY A 114 -13.48 -11.43 -1.00
N TRP A 115 -14.09 -11.17 -2.14
CA TRP A 115 -15.51 -10.90 -2.25
C TRP A 115 -16.39 -12.02 -1.74
N GLU A 116 -17.39 -11.73 -0.91
CA GLU A 116 -18.49 -12.67 -0.64
C GLU A 116 -19.39 -12.81 -1.87
N ARG A 117 -19.65 -11.68 -2.53
CA ARG A 117 -20.34 -11.57 -3.80
C ARG A 117 -19.65 -10.52 -4.65
N PRO A 118 -19.05 -10.89 -5.76
CA PRO A 118 -18.48 -9.94 -6.70
C PRO A 118 -19.53 -8.93 -7.19
N PRO A 119 -19.16 -7.66 -7.41
CA PRO A 119 -20.08 -6.67 -7.97
C PRO A 119 -20.29 -6.87 -9.47
N GLY A 120 -21.39 -6.32 -9.98
CA GLY A 120 -21.68 -6.26 -11.41
C GLY A 120 -22.12 -7.59 -12.03
N GLU A 121 -22.19 -7.58 -13.36
CA GLU A 121 -22.40 -8.78 -14.15
C GLU A 121 -21.11 -9.55 -14.34
N GLU A 122 -21.19 -10.87 -14.27
CA GLU A 122 -20.01 -11.72 -14.49
C GLU A 122 -19.59 -11.70 -15.96
N ALA A 123 -18.30 -11.53 -16.19
CA ALA A 123 -17.72 -11.69 -17.53
C ALA A 123 -17.82 -13.16 -17.98
N PHE A 124 -17.90 -13.37 -19.28
CA PHE A 124 -17.98 -14.72 -19.89
C PHE A 124 -16.83 -15.63 -19.45
N GLU A 125 -15.63 -15.07 -19.26
CA GLU A 125 -14.43 -15.78 -18.82
C GLU A 125 -13.67 -14.94 -17.80
N ARG A 126 -13.14 -15.60 -16.78
CA ARG A 126 -12.29 -14.95 -15.77
C ARG A 126 -10.87 -14.79 -16.30
N PRO A 127 -10.31 -13.56 -16.31
CA PRO A 127 -8.93 -13.35 -16.66
C PRO A 127 -7.98 -14.14 -15.74
N ALA A 128 -6.86 -14.62 -16.29
CA ALA A 128 -5.88 -15.37 -15.49
C ALA A 128 -5.21 -14.49 -14.43
N THR A 129 -4.94 -13.23 -14.78
CA THR A 129 -4.25 -12.29 -13.88
C THR A 129 -4.90 -10.92 -13.87
N THR A 130 -4.62 -10.14 -12.83
CA THR A 130 -4.97 -8.72 -12.75
C THR A 130 -4.41 -7.93 -13.95
N ALA A 131 -3.21 -8.28 -14.43
CA ALA A 131 -2.62 -7.65 -15.62
C ALA A 131 -3.45 -7.91 -16.88
N ASP A 132 -3.89 -9.15 -17.12
CA ASP A 132 -4.76 -9.51 -18.24
C ASP A 132 -6.11 -8.80 -18.14
N ALA A 133 -6.67 -8.70 -16.92
CA ALA A 133 -7.90 -7.97 -16.69
C ALA A 133 -7.77 -6.48 -17.05
N VAL A 134 -6.65 -5.83 -16.72
CA VAL A 134 -6.38 -4.43 -17.10
C VAL A 134 -6.33 -4.25 -18.62
N GLU A 135 -5.75 -5.20 -19.37
CA GLU A 135 -5.78 -5.17 -20.84
C GLU A 135 -7.20 -5.30 -21.39
N LEU A 136 -8.06 -6.13 -20.79
CA LEU A 136 -9.45 -6.27 -21.17
C LEU A 136 -10.27 -5.01 -20.86
N VAL A 137 -10.01 -4.32 -19.71
CA VAL A 137 -10.60 -3.01 -19.42
C VAL A 137 -10.21 -1.99 -20.49
N ALA A 138 -8.94 -1.98 -20.91
CA ALA A 138 -8.47 -1.08 -21.96
C ALA A 138 -9.11 -1.39 -23.34
N ALA A 139 -9.49 -2.64 -23.57
CA ALA A 139 -10.22 -3.07 -24.76
C ALA A 139 -11.75 -2.80 -24.67
N GLY A 140 -12.24 -2.26 -23.55
CA GLY A 140 -13.66 -1.94 -23.36
C GLY A 140 -14.54 -3.17 -23.07
N VAL A 141 -13.96 -4.29 -22.60
CA VAL A 141 -14.70 -5.52 -22.31
C VAL A 141 -15.50 -5.42 -21.00
N GLY A 142 -14.97 -4.64 -20.03
CA GLY A 142 -15.60 -4.46 -18.73
C GLY A 142 -14.78 -3.56 -17.82
N LEU A 143 -15.09 -3.57 -16.54
CA LEU A 143 -14.42 -2.82 -15.47
C LEU A 143 -13.66 -3.77 -14.56
N LEU A 144 -12.73 -3.24 -13.75
CA LEU A 144 -11.95 -4.05 -12.82
C LEU A 144 -11.86 -3.38 -11.45
N VAL A 145 -12.27 -4.08 -10.41
CA VAL A 145 -12.18 -3.59 -9.02
C VAL A 145 -10.99 -4.22 -8.33
N VAL A 146 -10.06 -3.39 -7.84
CA VAL A 146 -8.79 -3.81 -7.22
C VAL A 146 -8.34 -2.86 -6.11
N PRO A 147 -7.41 -3.26 -5.23
CA PRO A 147 -6.69 -2.31 -4.39
C PRO A 147 -5.95 -1.25 -5.21
N GLN A 148 -5.94 -0.01 -4.74
CA GLN A 148 -5.35 1.13 -5.46
C GLN A 148 -3.88 0.91 -5.84
N SER A 149 -3.13 0.15 -5.05
CA SER A 149 -1.74 -0.18 -5.37
C SER A 149 -1.59 -1.00 -6.65
N LEU A 150 -2.52 -1.92 -6.91
CA LEU A 150 -2.55 -2.70 -8.15
C LEU A 150 -2.97 -1.84 -9.34
N ALA A 151 -3.94 -0.94 -9.16
CA ALA A 151 -4.29 0.04 -10.20
C ALA A 151 -3.10 0.94 -10.58
N ARG A 152 -2.25 1.30 -9.62
CA ARG A 152 -1.02 2.06 -9.88
C ARG A 152 0.08 1.22 -10.50
N LEU A 153 0.22 -0.04 -10.10
CA LEU A 153 1.19 -0.98 -10.64
C LEU A 153 0.95 -1.24 -12.13
N HIS A 154 -0.31 -1.40 -12.52
CA HIS A 154 -0.75 -1.65 -13.90
C HIS A 154 -1.26 -0.39 -14.59
N HIS A 155 -0.71 0.78 -14.23
CA HIS A 155 -1.13 2.06 -14.79
C HIS A 155 -1.00 2.11 -16.30
N ARG A 156 -2.09 2.56 -16.98
CA ARG A 156 -2.13 2.83 -18.41
C ARG A 156 -2.61 4.26 -18.68
N ARG A 157 -2.18 4.83 -19.82
CA ARG A 157 -2.55 6.21 -20.18
C ARG A 157 -4.00 6.36 -20.59
N ASP A 158 -4.62 5.32 -21.11
CA ASP A 158 -5.99 5.23 -21.58
C ASP A 158 -6.99 4.92 -20.45
N LEU A 159 -6.51 4.48 -19.30
CA LEU A 159 -7.32 4.16 -18.14
C LEU A 159 -7.21 5.20 -17.02
N THR A 160 -8.20 5.17 -16.15
CA THR A 160 -8.22 5.90 -14.88
C THR A 160 -8.92 5.05 -13.82
N TYR A 161 -9.05 5.53 -12.59
CA TYR A 161 -9.76 4.81 -11.54
C TYR A 161 -10.55 5.77 -10.64
N ARG A 162 -11.57 5.22 -9.94
CA ARG A 162 -12.34 5.90 -8.90
C ARG A 162 -12.40 5.02 -7.65
N PRO A 163 -12.41 5.59 -6.45
CA PRO A 163 -12.67 4.86 -5.23
C PRO A 163 -14.04 4.18 -5.25
N VAL A 164 -14.13 3.01 -4.61
CA VAL A 164 -15.39 2.30 -4.36
C VAL A 164 -15.62 2.30 -2.85
N ALA A 165 -16.61 3.05 -2.37
CA ALA A 165 -16.79 3.41 -0.96
C ALA A 165 -17.03 2.21 -0.03
N ASP A 166 -17.85 1.25 -0.48
CA ASP A 166 -18.38 0.12 0.29
C ASP A 166 -17.80 -1.24 -0.13
N ALA A 167 -16.74 -1.23 -0.92
CA ALA A 167 -16.02 -2.44 -1.31
C ALA A 167 -15.14 -2.99 -0.18
N PRO A 168 -14.88 -4.32 -0.17
CA PRO A 168 -13.87 -4.91 0.69
C PRO A 168 -12.52 -4.22 0.52
N GLN A 169 -11.80 -4.04 1.62
CA GLN A 169 -10.49 -3.41 1.61
C GLN A 169 -9.38 -4.43 1.82
N SER A 170 -8.25 -4.24 1.15
CA SER A 170 -7.09 -5.08 1.31
C SER A 170 -6.12 -4.49 2.33
N GLY A 171 -5.78 -5.27 3.37
CA GLY A 171 -4.77 -4.89 4.35
C GLY A 171 -3.40 -5.43 4.00
N ILE A 172 -2.35 -4.66 4.23
CA ILE A 172 -0.95 -5.12 4.14
C ILE A 172 -0.37 -5.27 5.54
N ALA A 173 0.33 -6.37 5.77
CA ALA A 173 1.01 -6.67 7.02
C ALA A 173 2.47 -7.09 6.78
N LEU A 174 3.33 -6.82 7.75
CA LEU A 174 4.61 -7.49 7.88
C LEU A 174 4.37 -8.83 8.57
N CYS A 175 4.79 -9.92 7.95
CA CYS A 175 4.54 -11.29 8.37
C CYS A 175 5.84 -12.11 8.41
N TRP A 176 5.96 -13.03 9.38
CA TRP A 176 7.07 -13.98 9.48
C TRP A 176 6.60 -15.24 10.20
N PRO A 177 7.22 -16.42 9.95
CA PRO A 177 6.94 -17.62 10.75
C PRO A 177 7.30 -17.38 12.22
N GLU A 178 6.42 -17.74 13.15
CA GLU A 178 6.62 -17.49 14.58
C GLU A 178 7.89 -18.15 15.11
N GLU A 179 8.17 -19.37 14.66
CA GLU A 179 9.37 -20.13 15.05
C GLU A 179 10.67 -19.57 14.45
N ALA A 180 10.59 -18.74 13.39
CA ALA A 180 11.74 -18.14 12.71
C ALA A 180 11.98 -16.67 13.12
N HIS A 181 11.60 -16.29 14.33
CA HIS A 181 11.82 -14.95 14.86
C HIS A 181 13.30 -14.75 15.22
N THR A 182 14.06 -14.20 14.29
CA THR A 182 15.50 -13.94 14.43
C THR A 182 15.78 -12.46 14.80
N ASP A 183 17.02 -12.17 15.20
CA ASP A 183 17.45 -10.79 15.47
C ASP A 183 17.29 -9.89 14.25
N LEU A 184 17.48 -10.40 13.03
CA LEU A 184 17.28 -9.65 11.79
C LEU A 184 15.80 -9.33 11.55
N VAL A 185 14.89 -10.26 11.84
CA VAL A 185 13.45 -10.02 11.83
C VAL A 185 13.09 -8.92 12.83
N GLU A 186 13.61 -8.99 14.07
CA GLU A 186 13.34 -7.93 15.08
C GLU A 186 13.91 -6.57 14.66
N HIS A 187 15.08 -6.53 14.01
CA HIS A 187 15.61 -5.29 13.43
C HIS A 187 14.68 -4.72 12.36
N PHE A 188 14.17 -5.57 11.47
CA PHE A 188 13.25 -5.13 10.43
C PHE A 188 11.91 -4.65 11.03
N ILE A 189 11.37 -5.33 12.04
CA ILE A 189 10.20 -4.88 12.82
C ILE A 189 10.47 -3.49 13.42
N GLY A 190 11.66 -3.28 13.98
CA GLY A 190 12.08 -1.98 14.51
C GLY A 190 12.06 -0.87 13.46
N ILE A 191 12.53 -1.17 12.25
CA ILE A 191 12.52 -0.23 11.11
C ILE A 191 11.08 0.10 10.69
N VAL A 192 10.24 -0.91 10.54
CA VAL A 192 8.83 -0.75 10.15
C VAL A 192 8.06 0.08 11.18
N ARG A 193 8.31 -0.14 12.47
CA ARG A 193 7.70 0.62 13.58
C ARG A 193 8.33 2.00 13.80
N GLY A 194 9.32 2.38 13.01
CA GLY A 194 9.98 3.67 13.12
C GLY A 194 10.83 3.85 14.39
N ARG A 195 11.30 2.76 15.01
CA ARG A 195 12.20 2.82 16.17
C ARG A 195 13.52 3.45 15.73
N THR A 196 14.06 4.37 16.55
CA THR A 196 15.38 4.93 16.33
C THR A 196 16.48 3.96 16.79
N VAL A 197 17.70 4.11 16.26
CA VAL A 197 18.87 3.26 16.60
C VAL A 197 19.13 3.21 18.11
N ASN A 198 18.76 4.26 18.85
CA ASN A 198 18.95 4.37 20.29
C ASN A 198 17.80 3.85 21.15
N SER A 199 16.80 3.18 20.53
CA SER A 199 15.68 2.60 21.27
C SER A 199 16.11 1.28 21.90
N THR A 200 16.34 1.29 23.22
CA THR A 200 16.74 0.11 24.04
C THR A 200 15.65 -0.94 24.25
N ARG A 201 14.44 -0.74 23.69
CA ARG A 201 13.37 -1.73 23.75
C ARG A 201 13.60 -2.82 22.70
N GLY A 202 14.28 -3.88 23.08
CA GLY A 202 14.56 -5.04 22.21
C GLY A 202 15.98 -5.57 22.35
N ARG A 203 16.85 -4.92 23.12
CA ARG A 203 18.12 -5.51 23.51
C ARG A 203 17.81 -6.49 24.65
N ALA A 204 17.90 -7.79 24.38
CA ALA A 204 17.97 -8.79 25.44
C ALA A 204 19.03 -8.31 26.43
N GLN A 205 18.62 -8.17 27.70
CA GLN A 205 19.49 -7.78 28.78
C GLN A 205 20.57 -8.86 28.85
N ALA A 206 21.79 -8.50 28.42
CA ALA A 206 22.94 -9.36 28.67
C ALA A 206 22.99 -9.65 30.17
N PRO A 207 23.30 -10.89 30.59
CA PRO A 207 23.42 -11.24 32.01
C PRO A 207 24.42 -10.26 32.63
N SER A 208 23.99 -9.59 33.69
CA SER A 208 24.87 -8.74 34.50
C SER A 208 25.97 -9.63 35.06
N GLU A 209 27.17 -9.46 34.57
CA GLU A 209 28.35 -10.03 35.25
C GLU A 209 28.37 -9.44 36.67
N GLU A 210 28.22 -10.33 37.64
CA GLU A 210 28.42 -10.06 39.05
C GLU A 210 29.84 -9.50 39.24
N GLN A 211 29.94 -8.23 39.60
CA GLN A 211 31.17 -7.66 40.06
C GLN A 211 31.45 -8.21 41.49
N PRO A 212 32.60 -8.87 41.73
CA PRO A 212 32.95 -9.37 43.07
C PRO A 212 33.28 -8.19 44.01
N GLY A 213 32.75 -8.33 45.22
CA GLY A 213 32.70 -7.40 46.31
C GLY A 213 33.95 -6.61 46.61
N ARG A 214 33.75 -5.34 46.89
CA ARG A 214 34.70 -4.48 47.54
C ARG A 214 34.41 -4.47 49.04
N LYS A 215 35.26 -5.21 49.77
CA LYS A 215 35.30 -5.30 51.20
C LYS A 215 35.46 -3.94 51.90
N ASP A 216 34.79 -3.88 53.04
CA ASP A 216 34.92 -2.98 54.17
C ASP A 216 36.28 -2.28 54.36
N ARG A 217 36.23 -0.97 54.57
CA ARG A 217 37.13 -0.31 55.48
C ARG A 217 36.34 0.61 56.39
N ARG A 218 36.13 0.10 57.58
CA ARG A 218 35.75 0.82 58.81
C ARG A 218 36.96 1.57 59.34
N ALA A 219 36.80 2.86 59.67
CA ALA A 219 37.52 3.62 60.67
C ALA A 219 36.66 4.84 61.02
N GLU A 220 36.04 4.77 62.07
CA GLU A 220 36.16 5.36 63.42
C GLU A 220 36.88 6.69 63.47
N VAL A 221 36.21 7.77 63.91
CA VAL A 221 36.59 8.76 64.92
C VAL A 221 35.41 9.76 65.09
N ALA A 222 34.73 9.64 66.21
CA ALA A 222 34.48 10.51 67.35
C ALA A 222 33.97 11.94 67.09
N ASP A 223 32.75 12.18 67.50
CA ASP A 223 32.29 12.96 68.63
C ASP A 223 32.65 14.43 68.68
N THR A 224 31.73 15.30 68.65
CA THR A 224 31.47 16.34 69.62
C THR A 224 30.28 17.26 69.26
N ARG A 225 29.25 17.18 70.15
CA ARG A 225 28.54 18.28 70.78
C ARG A 225 27.82 19.36 69.96
N ARG A 226 26.61 19.55 70.02
CA ARG A 226 25.70 20.18 71.00
C ARG A 226 24.42 20.66 70.31
N LYS A 227 23.32 20.23 70.84
CA LYS A 227 22.02 20.92 70.89
C LYS A 227 22.13 22.14 71.81
N PRO A 228 21.17 23.08 71.95
CA PRO A 228 19.73 22.97 71.63
C PRO A 228 19.03 24.31 71.21
N ALA A 229 17.72 24.13 70.92
CA ALA A 229 16.56 24.97 71.28
C ALA A 229 16.44 26.35 70.58
N THR A 230 15.29 26.82 70.15
CA THR A 230 13.92 26.91 70.68
C THR A 230 13.05 27.56 69.61
N SER A 231 11.87 27.01 69.40
CA SER A 231 10.57 27.64 69.71
C SER A 231 10.04 28.75 68.79
N GLY A 232 8.78 28.57 68.46
CA GLY A 232 7.79 29.61 68.20
C GLY A 232 7.04 29.35 66.90
N LYS A 233 5.97 28.64 66.86
CA LYS A 233 4.61 28.84 67.34
C LYS A 233 3.82 29.84 66.50
N THR A 234 2.68 29.29 66.05
CA THR A 234 1.41 29.95 65.68
C THR A 234 1.33 30.51 64.27
N GLY A 235 0.34 30.25 63.53
CA GLY A 235 -1.04 29.90 63.73
C GLY A 235 -1.85 30.51 62.59
N GLY A 236 -2.95 29.87 62.28
CA GLY A 236 -4.13 30.52 61.75
C GLY A 236 -4.32 30.36 60.25
N LYS A 237 -5.15 29.43 59.86
CA LYS A 237 -6.60 29.41 59.81
C LYS A 237 -7.17 30.13 58.59
N ALA A 238 -7.76 29.27 57.74
CA ALA A 238 -9.13 29.36 57.27
C ALA A 238 -9.55 30.39 56.23
N GLY A 239 -10.28 29.83 55.30
CA GLY A 239 -11.47 30.45 54.74
C GLY A 239 -11.23 31.00 53.33
N GLY A 240 -11.92 30.57 52.43
CA GLY A 240 -13.26 30.49 52.08
C GLY A 240 -13.42 30.89 50.64
N THR A 241 -14.01 30.01 49.91
CA THR A 241 -15.26 30.18 49.16
C THR A 241 -15.36 31.29 48.11
N THR A 242 -15.91 30.77 47.02
CA THR A 242 -16.92 31.39 46.15
C THR A 242 -16.45 32.42 45.12
N GLY A 243 -16.64 32.07 43.85
CA GLY A 243 -17.82 32.54 43.17
C GLY A 243 -17.57 33.64 42.16
N GLY A 244 -18.17 33.51 41.01
CA GLY A 244 -18.50 34.56 40.08
C GLY A 244 -17.75 34.45 38.75
N LYS A 245 -18.34 33.89 37.72
CA LYS A 245 -19.50 34.29 36.91
C LYS A 245 -19.31 35.62 36.22
N SER A 246 -19.60 35.53 34.91
CA SER A 246 -19.93 36.58 33.96
C SER A 246 -18.71 37.32 33.37
N GLY A 247 -18.64 37.56 32.12
CA GLY A 247 -19.61 37.84 31.08
C GLY A 247 -19.06 39.00 30.28
N GLY A 248 -19.43 39.10 29.04
CA GLY A 248 -19.20 40.28 28.24
C GLY A 248 -18.37 39.95 27.02
N LYS A 249 -18.93 39.64 25.86
CA LYS A 249 -19.83 40.41 24.99
C LYS A 249 -19.16 41.62 24.40
N THR A 250 -19.34 41.64 23.08
CA THR A 250 -19.28 42.76 22.13
C THR A 250 -17.87 42.96 21.51
N GLY A 251 -17.77 43.10 20.24
CA GLY A 251 -18.60 43.43 19.16
C GLY A 251 -17.78 44.17 18.13
N GLY A 252 -18.21 44.10 16.95
CA GLY A 252 -18.09 45.17 15.98
C GLY A 252 -17.24 44.83 14.78
N LYS A 253 -17.94 44.56 13.71
CA LYS A 253 -18.39 45.48 12.67
C LYS A 253 -17.32 45.61 11.56
N ALA A 254 -17.50 44.96 10.42
CA ALA A 254 -18.23 45.54 9.27
C ALA A 254 -17.42 46.62 8.50
N GLY A 255 -17.26 46.35 7.23
CA GLY A 255 -16.84 47.28 6.17
C GLY A 255 -16.18 46.46 5.09
N GLY A 256 -16.74 46.04 4.03
CA GLY A 256 -17.66 46.72 3.15
C GLY A 256 -16.88 47.54 2.13
N ARG A 257 -16.68 46.99 0.95
CA ARG A 257 -16.93 47.77 -0.27
C ARG A 257 -16.75 46.95 -1.54
N ALA A 258 -17.83 46.94 -2.23
CA ALA A 258 -17.98 46.63 -3.63
C ALA A 258 -17.15 47.57 -4.50
N GLY A 259 -16.68 47.05 -5.62
CA GLY A 259 -16.09 47.79 -6.70
C GLY A 259 -16.49 47.16 -8.01
N GLN A 260 -17.61 47.62 -8.59
CA GLN A 260 -17.99 47.45 -9.98
C GLN A 260 -17.14 48.35 -10.86
N ALA A 261 -16.74 47.84 -12.02
CA ALA A 261 -16.58 48.54 -13.30
C ALA A 261 -16.31 47.47 -14.35
N ALA A 262 -17.17 47.10 -15.26
CA ALA A 262 -17.81 47.77 -16.38
C ALA A 262 -16.79 48.36 -17.39
N GLY A 263 -16.77 47.77 -18.55
CA GLY A 263 -16.14 48.39 -19.74
C GLY A 263 -15.85 47.35 -20.82
N ARG A 264 -16.79 47.12 -21.69
CA ARG A 264 -16.93 47.48 -23.13
C ARG A 264 -16.12 46.60 -24.08
N SER A 265 -16.77 45.73 -24.81
CA SER A 265 -17.25 45.89 -26.22
C SER A 265 -16.13 46.12 -27.22
N GLY A 266 -15.91 45.15 -28.07
CA GLY A 266 -15.17 45.22 -29.31
C GLY A 266 -15.65 44.13 -30.25
N ARG A 267 -16.62 44.49 -31.03
CA ARG A 267 -17.24 43.75 -32.15
C ARG A 267 -16.42 44.11 -33.38
N THR A 268 -15.87 43.12 -34.10
CA THR A 268 -15.57 43.28 -35.51
C THR A 268 -15.85 41.98 -36.26
N THR A 269 -16.74 42.12 -37.12
CA THR A 269 -17.20 41.30 -38.22
C THR A 269 -16.11 41.18 -39.30
N GLY A 270 -15.94 40.00 -39.87
CA GLY A 270 -15.10 39.76 -41.04
C GLY A 270 -15.51 38.45 -41.69
N ARG A 271 -16.34 38.59 -42.67
CA ARG A 271 -16.90 37.66 -43.64
C ARG A 271 -15.97 37.64 -44.85
N ALA A 272 -15.69 36.46 -45.43
CA ALA A 272 -15.50 36.19 -46.87
C ALA A 272 -15.05 34.75 -47.04
N ASP A 273 -15.87 33.89 -47.55
CA ASP A 273 -15.98 33.38 -48.93
C ASP A 273 -14.93 32.34 -49.30
N GLY A 274 -15.43 31.15 -49.65
CA GLY A 274 -14.74 30.00 -50.26
C GLY A 274 -14.23 30.30 -51.71
N PRO A 275 -13.91 29.34 -52.57
CA PRO A 275 -14.62 28.10 -52.87
C PRO A 275 -13.75 26.85 -53.21
N ALA A 276 -14.44 25.75 -53.45
CA ALA A 276 -14.19 24.45 -54.07
C ALA A 276 -13.17 24.32 -55.21
N ALA A 277 -12.49 23.15 -55.25
CA ALA A 277 -12.11 22.39 -56.45
C ALA A 277 -11.74 20.96 -56.00
N ARG A 278 -12.51 19.91 -56.23
CA ARG A 278 -12.69 19.06 -57.42
C ARG A 278 -11.37 18.73 -58.18
N ASN A 279 -10.90 17.48 -58.05
CA ASN A 279 -10.45 16.61 -59.15
C ASN A 279 -10.21 15.21 -58.56
N ARG A 280 -10.95 14.17 -58.91
CA ARG A 280 -11.16 13.35 -60.11
C ARG A 280 -9.95 12.57 -60.53
N ARG A 281 -10.18 11.27 -60.56
CA ARG A 281 -9.73 10.18 -61.46
C ARG A 281 -8.30 9.65 -61.20
N GLY A 282 -8.08 8.40 -61.28
CA GLY A 282 -8.59 7.17 -61.91
C GLY A 282 -7.48 6.18 -61.71
N GLY A 283 -7.62 4.93 -61.74
CA GLY A 283 -7.96 3.95 -62.70
C GLY A 283 -7.23 2.71 -62.26
N SER A 284 -7.94 1.65 -62.11
CA SER A 284 -7.94 0.44 -62.95
C SER A 284 -6.67 -0.39 -62.98
N GLY A 285 -6.84 -1.65 -62.65
CA GLY A 285 -6.48 -2.74 -63.53
C GLY A 285 -5.69 -3.88 -62.94
N GLY A 286 -6.22 -5.06 -63.06
CA GLY A 286 -5.61 -6.31 -63.45
C GLY A 286 -5.52 -7.34 -62.33
N SER A 287 -6.43 -8.29 -62.16
CA SER A 287 -6.65 -9.54 -62.91
C SER A 287 -5.46 -10.50 -62.91
N GLY A 288 -5.73 -11.72 -62.38
CA GLY A 288 -5.21 -12.90 -62.99
C GLY A 288 -4.57 -13.94 -62.11
N GLY A 289 -5.14 -15.14 -62.10
CA GLY A 289 -4.52 -16.44 -62.12
C GLY A 289 -4.59 -17.23 -60.83
N SER A 290 -5.54 -18.09 -60.52
CA SER A 290 -5.86 -19.44 -60.97
C SER A 290 -4.69 -20.42 -61.00
N GLY A 291 -4.87 -21.51 -60.23
CA GLY A 291 -4.09 -22.75 -60.30
C GLY A 291 -4.01 -23.36 -58.91
N GLY A 292 -4.69 -24.40 -58.49
CA GLY A 292 -5.02 -25.68 -59.12
C GLY A 292 -4.00 -26.70 -58.66
N GLY A 293 -4.38 -27.60 -57.77
CA GLY A 293 -3.49 -28.71 -57.40
C GLY A 293 -4.11 -29.61 -56.32
N ARG A 294 -4.85 -30.57 -56.76
CA ARG A 294 -5.40 -31.73 -56.01
C ARG A 294 -4.27 -32.72 -55.68
N SER A 295 -4.46 -33.49 -54.58
CA SER A 295 -4.40 -34.95 -54.38
C SER A 295 -3.84 -35.21 -52.98
N GLY A 296 -4.43 -35.95 -52.09
CA GLY A 296 -4.90 -37.30 -52.21
C GLY A 296 -3.99 -38.18 -51.37
N GLY A 297 -4.45 -38.73 -50.28
CA GLY A 297 -3.69 -39.71 -49.52
C GLY A 297 -4.36 -40.17 -48.25
N ARG A 298 -5.30 -41.15 -48.43
CA ARG A 298 -5.89 -41.97 -47.36
C ARG A 298 -4.85 -42.91 -46.76
N GLY A 299 -4.88 -43.13 -45.49
CA GLY A 299 -4.22 -44.25 -44.84
C GLY A 299 -4.61 -44.42 -43.37
N ARG A 300 -5.49 -45.30 -43.11
CA ARG A 300 -5.80 -46.01 -41.87
C ARG A 300 -5.47 -47.50 -42.07
N PRO A 301 -5.47 -48.41 -41.08
CA PRO A 301 -5.09 -48.37 -39.61
C PRO A 301 -4.11 -49.54 -39.29
N GLY A 302 -3.62 -49.59 -38.07
CA GLY A 302 -2.87 -50.76 -37.53
C GLY A 302 -3.05 -50.87 -36.00
N ARG A 303 -3.81 -51.85 -35.59
CA ARG A 303 -3.88 -52.44 -34.26
C ARG A 303 -2.61 -53.24 -33.98
N GLY A 304 -2.27 -53.37 -32.72
CA GLY A 304 -1.49 -54.50 -32.25
C GLY A 304 -0.69 -54.23 -31.00
N ALA A 305 -1.10 -54.91 -29.99
CA ALA A 305 -0.57 -55.51 -28.79
C ALA A 305 -0.32 -54.58 -27.60
#